data_bc1f9f387b6aae3cbda8d629a477bde2
#
_entry.id   bc1f9f387b6aae3cbda8d629a477bde2
#
_cell.length_a   1.000
_cell.length_b   1.000
_cell.length_c   1.000
_cell.angle_alpha   90.00
_cell.angle_beta   90.00
_cell.angle_gamma   90.00
#
_symmetry.space_group_name_H-M   'P 1'
#
loop_
_entity.id
_entity.type
_entity.pdbx_description
1 polymer ?
#
loop_
_entity_poly.entity_id
_entity_poly.type
_entity_poly.pdbx_seq_one_letter_code
_entity_poly.pdbx_strand_id
1 'polypeptide(L)'
;MSKQEDKKNRRDFLFTASYTVGAVGLGATIWPFIHQMNPDESVKALSTTEVDISEVKPGKSITVLWRGKPVFIKRRTSEEITEARSINLTELPDPQKDEERVKEGKDEWLVMIGVCTHLGCVPLKDKGDYNGWFCPCHGSHYDGSGRIRKGPAPKNMEIPKFEFVDNNTIKIG
;
A
#
# COMPACT_ATOMS: atom_id res chain seq x y z
N MET A 1 -14.50 -27.72 -57.81
CA MET A 1 -13.75 -26.69 -57.09
C MET A 1 -12.32 -27.14 -56.93
N SER A 2 -11.42 -26.71 -57.79
CA SER A 2 -9.99 -27.10 -57.78
C SER A 2 -9.29 -26.29 -56.69
N LYS A 3 -8.68 -26.99 -55.73
CA LYS A 3 -7.74 -26.39 -54.79
C LYS A 3 -6.49 -25.96 -55.57
N GLN A 4 -6.32 -24.68 -55.74
CA GLN A 4 -5.09 -24.08 -56.23
C GLN A 4 -4.05 -24.27 -55.11
N GLU A 5 -3.12 -25.21 -55.29
CA GLU A 5 -1.93 -25.31 -54.46
C GLU A 5 -1.07 -24.07 -54.73
N ASP A 6 -1.01 -23.19 -53.72
CA ASP A 6 -0.14 -22.03 -53.70
C ASP A 6 1.31 -22.51 -53.70
N LYS A 7 1.95 -22.53 -54.88
CA LYS A 7 3.39 -22.83 -55.01
C LYS A 7 4.16 -21.72 -54.33
N LYS A 8 4.54 -21.93 -53.05
CA LYS A 8 5.44 -21.02 -52.31
C LYS A 8 6.71 -20.82 -53.16
N ASN A 9 6.87 -19.62 -53.73
CA ASN A 9 8.02 -19.26 -54.54
C ASN A 9 9.25 -19.00 -53.66
N ARG A 10 10.46 -19.15 -54.20
CA ARG A 10 11.73 -18.78 -53.53
C ARG A 10 11.67 -17.34 -52.96
N ARG A 11 10.99 -16.45 -53.69
CA ARG A 11 10.76 -15.09 -53.26
C ARG A 11 9.96 -15.00 -51.94
N ASP A 12 8.87 -15.76 -51.81
CA ASP A 12 8.02 -15.75 -50.63
C ASP A 12 8.76 -16.30 -49.42
N PHE A 13 9.61 -17.33 -49.64
CA PHE A 13 10.50 -17.84 -48.63
C PHE A 13 11.47 -16.76 -48.13
N LEU A 14 12.13 -16.03 -49.04
CA LEU A 14 13.09 -15.00 -48.68
C LEU A 14 12.40 -13.84 -47.94
N PHE A 15 11.22 -13.42 -48.35
CA PHE A 15 10.45 -12.42 -47.62
C PHE A 15 10.09 -12.89 -46.22
N THR A 16 9.54 -14.10 -46.09
CA THR A 16 9.17 -14.64 -44.77
C THR A 16 10.39 -14.76 -43.85
N ALA A 17 11.51 -15.28 -44.36
CA ALA A 17 12.75 -15.40 -43.62
C ALA A 17 13.27 -14.03 -43.14
N SER A 18 13.27 -13.02 -44.04
CA SER A 18 13.72 -11.67 -43.71
C SER A 18 12.84 -11.02 -42.67
N TYR A 19 11.51 -11.11 -42.80
CA TYR A 19 10.58 -10.60 -41.81
C TYR A 19 10.75 -11.28 -40.44
N THR A 20 10.94 -12.61 -40.43
CA THR A 20 11.14 -13.35 -39.19
C THR A 20 12.43 -12.93 -38.49
N VAL A 21 13.54 -12.87 -39.23
CA VAL A 21 14.83 -12.41 -38.69
C VAL A 21 14.74 -10.97 -38.20
N GLY A 22 14.10 -10.09 -38.99
CA GLY A 22 13.87 -8.68 -38.62
C GLY A 22 13.03 -8.55 -37.36
N ALA A 23 11.95 -9.30 -37.23
CA ALA A 23 11.08 -9.29 -36.05
C ALA A 23 11.80 -9.78 -34.80
N VAL A 24 12.55 -10.89 -34.91
CA VAL A 24 13.36 -11.43 -33.82
C VAL A 24 14.45 -10.44 -33.40
N GLY A 25 15.15 -9.85 -34.36
CA GLY A 25 16.19 -8.83 -34.11
C GLY A 25 15.62 -7.59 -33.42
N LEU A 26 14.48 -7.11 -33.88
CA LEU A 26 13.78 -5.98 -33.24
C LEU A 26 13.35 -6.31 -31.81
N GLY A 27 12.75 -7.49 -31.60
CA GLY A 27 12.36 -7.96 -30.27
C GLY A 27 13.55 -8.08 -29.33
N ALA A 28 14.67 -8.67 -29.80
CA ALA A 28 15.89 -8.79 -29.02
C ALA A 28 16.52 -7.43 -28.68
N THR A 29 16.36 -6.43 -29.55
CA THR A 29 16.86 -5.07 -29.32
C THR A 29 15.99 -4.32 -28.32
N ILE A 30 14.66 -4.47 -28.40
CA ILE A 30 13.71 -3.76 -27.52
C ILE A 30 13.70 -4.37 -26.12
N TRP A 31 13.86 -5.69 -25.98
CA TRP A 31 13.76 -6.39 -24.70
C TRP A 31 14.64 -5.82 -23.58
N PRO A 32 15.93 -5.52 -23.78
CA PRO A 32 16.76 -4.90 -22.73
C PRO A 32 16.22 -3.58 -22.23
N PHE A 33 15.64 -2.74 -23.11
CA PHE A 33 15.06 -1.45 -22.73
C PHE A 33 13.81 -1.62 -21.86
N ILE A 34 13.01 -2.63 -22.13
CA ILE A 34 11.86 -2.96 -21.26
C ILE A 34 12.37 -3.55 -19.95
N HIS A 35 13.35 -4.47 -19.99
CA HIS A 35 13.87 -5.14 -18.82
C HIS A 35 14.56 -4.18 -17.84
N GLN A 36 15.26 -3.15 -18.32
CA GLN A 36 15.89 -2.14 -17.47
C GLN A 36 14.88 -1.26 -16.70
N MET A 37 13.60 -1.24 -17.10
CA MET A 37 12.53 -0.55 -16.36
C MET A 37 12.06 -1.33 -15.13
N ASN A 38 12.48 -2.57 -14.96
CA ASN A 38 12.17 -3.35 -13.76
C ASN A 38 12.86 -2.74 -12.54
N PRO A 39 12.22 -2.81 -11.36
CA PRO A 39 12.84 -2.35 -10.12
C PRO A 39 14.17 -3.07 -9.86
N ASP A 40 15.16 -2.29 -9.45
CA ASP A 40 16.45 -2.79 -9.00
C ASP A 40 16.32 -3.72 -7.78
N GLU A 41 17.26 -4.63 -7.58
CA GLU A 41 17.27 -5.57 -6.45
C GLU A 41 17.36 -4.84 -5.09
N SER A 42 18.02 -3.68 -5.03
CA SER A 42 18.06 -2.85 -3.83
C SER A 42 16.66 -2.30 -3.48
N VAL A 43 15.87 -1.91 -4.48
CA VAL A 43 14.48 -1.45 -4.29
C VAL A 43 13.59 -2.60 -3.85
N LYS A 44 13.81 -3.81 -4.38
CA LYS A 44 13.09 -5.01 -3.95
C LYS A 44 13.45 -5.40 -2.52
N ALA A 45 14.73 -5.34 -2.15
CA ALA A 45 15.19 -5.61 -0.79
C ALA A 45 14.60 -4.63 0.24
N LEU A 46 14.38 -3.36 -0.13
CA LEU A 46 13.70 -2.36 0.69
C LEU A 46 12.16 -2.45 0.63
N SER A 47 11.62 -3.42 -0.09
CA SER A 47 10.16 -3.58 -0.25
C SER A 47 9.46 -4.02 1.02
N THR A 48 10.18 -4.70 1.90
CA THR A 48 9.69 -5.20 3.19
C THR A 48 10.51 -4.65 4.35
N THR A 49 9.87 -4.44 5.50
CA THR A 49 10.52 -4.00 6.74
C THR A 49 9.97 -4.83 7.89
N GLU A 50 10.86 -5.44 8.68
CA GLU A 50 10.49 -6.12 9.93
C GLU A 50 10.69 -5.17 11.10
N VAL A 51 9.71 -5.15 12.00
CA VAL A 51 9.63 -4.23 13.14
C VAL A 51 9.37 -5.01 14.40
N ASP A 52 10.25 -4.88 15.40
CA ASP A 52 10.02 -5.38 16.75
C ASP A 52 9.02 -4.46 17.47
N ILE A 53 7.93 -5.03 17.96
CA ILE A 53 6.85 -4.34 18.67
C ILE A 53 6.79 -4.72 20.15
N SER A 54 7.75 -5.50 20.66
CA SER A 54 7.77 -6.00 22.05
C SER A 54 7.74 -4.89 23.10
N GLU A 55 8.41 -3.77 22.83
CA GLU A 55 8.50 -2.62 23.72
C GLU A 55 7.30 -1.65 23.63
N VAL A 56 6.36 -1.88 22.70
CA VAL A 56 5.21 -0.99 22.51
C VAL A 56 4.14 -1.27 23.55
N LYS A 57 4.04 -0.40 24.56
CA LYS A 57 3.04 -0.51 25.63
C LYS A 57 1.63 -0.13 25.12
N PRO A 58 0.56 -0.66 25.75
CA PRO A 58 -0.81 -0.25 25.44
C PRO A 58 -0.97 1.29 25.51
N GLY A 59 -1.68 1.86 24.55
CA GLY A 59 -1.87 3.30 24.38
C GLY A 59 -0.66 4.02 23.73
N LYS A 60 0.44 3.32 23.45
CA LYS A 60 1.62 3.91 22.80
C LYS A 60 1.69 3.52 21.34
N SER A 61 2.45 4.32 20.57
CA SER A 61 2.74 4.03 19.17
C SER A 61 4.19 4.33 18.85
N ILE A 62 4.69 3.63 17.86
CA ILE A 62 5.99 3.87 17.23
C ILE A 62 5.76 4.29 15.79
N THR A 63 6.77 4.93 15.20
CA THR A 63 6.77 5.30 13.79
C THR A 63 8.00 4.69 13.14
N VAL A 64 7.78 3.94 12.07
CA VAL A 64 8.85 3.35 11.26
C VAL A 64 8.77 3.86 9.84
N LEU A 65 9.88 3.80 9.13
CA LEU A 65 9.92 4.23 7.72
C LEU A 65 9.79 3.00 6.82
N TRP A 66 8.83 3.00 5.91
CA TRP A 66 8.66 1.99 4.88
C TRP A 66 8.43 2.65 3.52
N ARG A 67 9.28 2.30 2.54
CA ARG A 67 9.25 2.89 1.19
C ARG A 67 9.21 4.42 1.19
N GLY A 68 9.97 5.04 2.09
CA GLY A 68 10.02 6.50 2.23
C GLY A 68 8.79 7.15 2.88
N LYS A 69 7.82 6.37 3.34
CA LYS A 69 6.63 6.85 4.04
C LYS A 69 6.68 6.46 5.51
N PRO A 70 6.26 7.32 6.45
CA PRO A 70 6.09 6.93 7.83
C PRO A 70 4.92 5.94 7.96
N VAL A 71 5.11 4.88 8.74
CA VAL A 71 4.08 3.93 9.14
C VAL A 71 3.92 4.04 10.65
N PHE A 72 2.70 4.29 11.09
CA PHE A 72 2.33 4.31 12.48
C PHE A 72 1.91 2.91 12.92
N ILE A 73 2.53 2.40 13.98
CA ILE A 73 2.18 1.15 14.64
C ILE A 73 1.74 1.52 16.05
N LYS A 74 0.46 1.36 16.34
CA LYS A 74 -0.14 1.70 17.64
C LYS A 74 -0.67 0.45 18.32
N ARG A 75 -0.30 0.28 19.61
CA ARG A 75 -0.95 -0.70 20.47
C ARG A 75 -2.11 -0.02 21.21
N ARG A 76 -3.33 -0.33 20.79
CA ARG A 76 -4.56 0.27 21.31
C ARG A 76 -4.93 -0.31 22.66
N THR A 77 -5.57 0.49 23.51
CA THR A 77 -6.22 0.00 24.74
C THR A 77 -7.62 -0.53 24.43
N SER A 78 -8.22 -1.24 25.38
CA SER A 78 -9.60 -1.74 25.27
C SER A 78 -10.61 -0.62 25.08
N GLU A 79 -10.37 0.52 25.77
CA GLU A 79 -11.21 1.71 25.70
C GLU A 79 -11.16 2.33 24.29
N GLU A 80 -9.95 2.45 23.72
CA GLU A 80 -9.76 2.97 22.35
C GLU A 80 -10.43 2.10 21.29
N ILE A 81 -10.40 0.78 21.46
CA ILE A 81 -11.07 -0.18 20.56
C ILE A 81 -12.59 -0.02 20.69
N THR A 82 -13.10 0.06 21.92
CA THR A 82 -14.55 0.22 22.19
C THR A 82 -15.05 1.55 21.61
N GLU A 83 -14.32 2.65 21.83
CA GLU A 83 -14.65 3.96 21.26
C GLU A 83 -14.68 3.89 19.72
N ALA A 84 -13.67 3.30 19.10
CA ALA A 84 -13.59 3.17 17.65
C ALA A 84 -14.74 2.36 17.05
N ARG A 85 -15.20 1.30 17.73
CA ARG A 85 -16.31 0.44 17.29
C ARG A 85 -17.68 1.04 17.57
N SER A 86 -17.79 1.96 18.52
CA SER A 86 -19.05 2.64 18.85
C SER A 86 -19.47 3.70 17.83
N ILE A 87 -18.58 4.10 16.92
CA ILE A 87 -18.84 5.16 15.96
C ILE A 87 -19.81 4.69 14.87
N ASN A 88 -20.88 5.47 14.66
CA ASN A 88 -21.83 5.21 13.58
C ASN A 88 -21.17 5.44 12.21
N LEU A 89 -21.18 4.41 11.36
CA LEU A 89 -20.56 4.46 10.03
C LEU A 89 -21.17 5.53 9.13
N THR A 90 -22.43 5.89 9.32
CA THR A 90 -23.10 6.94 8.53
C THR A 90 -22.58 8.35 8.81
N GLU A 91 -21.85 8.54 9.92
CA GLU A 91 -21.21 9.81 10.29
C GLU A 91 -19.80 9.94 9.71
N LEU A 92 -19.27 8.88 9.10
CA LEU A 92 -17.92 8.88 8.53
C LEU A 92 -17.98 9.34 7.07
N PRO A 93 -17.13 10.31 6.66
CA PRO A 93 -17.00 10.70 5.25
C PRO A 93 -16.53 9.55 4.35
N ASP A 94 -15.72 8.64 4.88
CA ASP A 94 -15.26 7.40 4.23
C ASP A 94 -15.62 6.22 5.14
N PRO A 95 -16.84 5.65 5.01
CA PRO A 95 -17.36 4.61 5.90
C PRO A 95 -16.54 3.32 5.84
N GLN A 96 -15.95 2.95 6.97
CA GLN A 96 -15.20 1.72 7.14
C GLN A 96 -15.29 1.24 8.59
N LYS A 97 -15.56 -0.04 8.81
CA LYS A 97 -15.59 -0.62 10.15
C LYS A 97 -14.18 -0.68 10.74
N ASP A 98 -14.09 -0.59 12.07
CA ASP A 98 -12.81 -0.71 12.78
C ASP A 98 -12.15 -2.07 12.54
N GLU A 99 -12.94 -3.13 12.52
CA GLU A 99 -12.49 -4.51 12.32
C GLU A 99 -11.82 -4.72 10.95
N GLU A 100 -12.20 -3.96 9.94
CA GLU A 100 -11.60 -4.00 8.59
C GLU A 100 -10.22 -3.33 8.54
N ARG A 101 -9.84 -2.62 9.59
CA ARG A 101 -8.58 -1.86 9.66
C ARG A 101 -7.50 -2.56 10.48
N VAL A 102 -7.82 -3.69 11.07
CA VAL A 102 -6.93 -4.49 11.90
C VAL A 102 -6.86 -5.92 11.40
N LYS A 103 -5.92 -6.70 11.90
CA LYS A 103 -5.88 -8.14 11.64
C LYS A 103 -6.77 -8.87 12.61
N GLU A 104 -7.47 -9.90 12.13
CA GLU A 104 -8.32 -10.75 12.95
C GLU A 104 -7.56 -11.33 14.14
N GLY A 105 -8.12 -11.21 15.33
CA GLY A 105 -7.50 -11.66 16.58
C GLY A 105 -6.33 -10.81 17.06
N LYS A 106 -6.07 -9.65 16.45
CA LYS A 106 -5.01 -8.68 16.80
C LYS A 106 -5.57 -7.26 16.89
N ASP A 107 -6.76 -7.10 17.45
CA ASP A 107 -7.49 -5.84 17.53
C ASP A 107 -6.72 -4.71 18.23
N GLU A 108 -5.81 -5.07 19.11
CA GLU A 108 -4.95 -4.12 19.81
C GLU A 108 -3.92 -3.45 18.89
N TRP A 109 -3.63 -4.03 17.71
CA TRP A 109 -2.60 -3.53 16.82
C TRP A 109 -3.19 -2.84 15.59
N LEU A 110 -3.00 -1.53 15.54
CA LEU A 110 -3.34 -0.71 14.38
C LEU A 110 -2.04 -0.32 13.65
N VAL A 111 -1.94 -0.72 12.39
CA VAL A 111 -0.80 -0.41 11.51
C VAL A 111 -1.32 0.37 10.32
N MET A 112 -0.82 1.59 10.12
CA MET A 112 -1.29 2.43 9.02
C MET A 112 -0.21 3.35 8.50
N ILE A 113 -0.32 3.75 7.24
CA ILE A 113 0.58 4.73 6.61
C ILE A 113 0.25 6.10 7.21
N GLY A 114 1.23 6.71 7.89
CA GLY A 114 1.12 7.99 8.58
C GLY A 114 1.16 9.18 7.61
N VAL A 115 0.34 9.13 6.56
CA VAL A 115 0.28 10.14 5.50
C VAL A 115 -1.16 10.60 5.31
N CYS A 116 -1.38 11.90 5.43
CA CYS A 116 -2.68 12.52 5.20
C CYS A 116 -3.11 12.35 3.75
N THR A 117 -4.31 11.84 3.54
CA THR A 117 -4.87 11.55 2.21
C THR A 117 -5.27 12.81 1.42
N HIS A 118 -5.14 14.00 2.02
CA HIS A 118 -5.35 15.26 1.30
C HIS A 118 -4.16 15.54 0.35
N LEU A 119 -2.98 15.90 0.89
CA LEU A 119 -1.79 16.27 0.13
C LEU A 119 -0.49 15.69 0.71
N GLY A 120 -0.57 14.61 1.45
CA GLY A 120 0.62 13.84 1.85
C GLY A 120 1.37 14.33 3.10
N CYS A 121 0.84 15.29 3.87
CA CYS A 121 1.47 15.71 5.13
C CYS A 121 1.42 14.57 6.17
N VAL A 122 2.35 14.58 7.12
CA VAL A 122 2.37 13.62 8.24
C VAL A 122 1.48 14.16 9.36
N PRO A 123 0.40 13.45 9.74
CA PRO A 123 -0.47 13.88 10.85
C PRO A 123 0.22 13.76 12.20
N LEU A 124 -0.12 14.66 13.11
CA LEU A 124 0.32 14.66 14.49
C LEU A 124 -0.56 13.72 15.32
N LYS A 125 0.09 12.88 16.11
CA LYS A 125 -0.55 11.91 17.00
C LYS A 125 -1.16 12.61 18.22
N ASP A 126 -2.24 12.04 18.76
CA ASP A 126 -2.92 12.47 19.98
C ASP A 126 -3.30 13.97 19.93
N LYS A 127 -3.71 14.42 18.75
CA LYS A 127 -4.16 15.79 18.47
C LYS A 127 -5.49 15.77 17.71
N GLY A 128 -6.16 16.91 17.73
CA GLY A 128 -7.46 17.07 17.09
C GLY A 128 -8.63 16.68 17.99
N ASP A 129 -9.84 16.68 17.41
CA ASP A 129 -11.10 16.63 18.17
C ASP A 129 -11.59 15.20 18.43
N TYR A 130 -10.87 14.16 17.94
CA TYR A 130 -11.37 12.76 17.88
C TYR A 130 -10.37 11.75 18.46
N ASN A 131 -9.54 12.11 19.43
CA ASN A 131 -8.58 11.23 20.12
C ASN A 131 -7.68 10.42 19.18
N GLY A 132 -7.35 10.96 18.01
CA GLY A 132 -6.61 10.25 16.96
C GLY A 132 -5.45 11.06 16.41
N TRP A 133 -5.54 11.44 15.13
CA TRP A 133 -4.49 12.19 14.45
C TRP A 133 -5.03 13.48 13.84
N PHE A 134 -4.20 14.50 13.89
CA PHE A 134 -4.50 15.81 13.33
C PHE A 134 -3.46 16.19 12.28
N CYS A 135 -3.90 16.55 11.09
CA CYS A 135 -3.04 17.09 10.05
C CYS A 135 -3.05 18.63 10.11
N PRO A 136 -1.96 19.29 10.56
CA PRO A 136 -1.94 20.72 10.73
C PRO A 136 -1.89 21.51 9.42
N CYS A 137 -1.54 20.84 8.30
CA CYS A 137 -1.41 21.51 7.01
C CYS A 137 -2.72 22.17 6.55
N HIS A 138 -3.85 21.47 6.69
CA HIS A 138 -5.16 21.96 6.24
C HIS A 138 -6.30 21.55 7.17
N GLY A 139 -5.99 21.09 8.38
CA GLY A 139 -7.00 20.82 9.41
C GLY A 139 -7.81 19.55 9.21
N SER A 140 -7.22 18.49 8.67
CA SER A 140 -7.87 17.17 8.64
C SER A 140 -7.74 16.47 9.99
N HIS A 141 -8.85 15.96 10.53
CA HIS A 141 -8.93 15.23 11.78
C HIS A 141 -9.28 13.77 11.50
N TYR A 142 -8.53 12.87 12.06
CA TYR A 142 -8.75 11.42 12.01
C TYR A 142 -9.03 10.89 13.42
N ASP A 143 -9.85 9.86 13.52
CA ASP A 143 -10.12 9.19 14.80
C ASP A 143 -9.00 8.20 15.21
N GLY A 144 -9.22 7.50 16.33
CA GLY A 144 -8.29 6.54 16.90
C GLY A 144 -7.93 5.37 15.97
N SER A 145 -8.78 5.08 14.98
CA SER A 145 -8.54 4.06 13.93
C SER A 145 -7.98 4.64 12.64
N GLY A 146 -7.69 5.95 12.59
CA GLY A 146 -7.20 6.61 11.40
C GLY A 146 -8.26 6.84 10.32
N ARG A 147 -9.57 6.84 10.69
CA ARG A 147 -10.65 7.20 9.78
C ARG A 147 -10.84 8.70 9.78
N ILE A 148 -11.08 9.26 8.60
CA ILE A 148 -11.34 10.69 8.46
C ILE A 148 -12.66 11.08 9.14
N ARG A 149 -12.64 12.13 9.93
CA ARG A 149 -13.80 12.67 10.63
C ARG A 149 -14.16 14.08 10.17
N LYS A 150 -13.14 14.89 9.86
CA LYS A 150 -13.33 16.31 9.51
C LYS A 150 -12.15 16.81 8.68
N GLY A 151 -12.41 17.75 7.81
CA GLY A 151 -11.39 18.45 7.03
C GLY A 151 -11.35 18.00 5.57
N PRO A 152 -10.35 18.48 4.79
CA PRO A 152 -10.33 18.30 3.35
C PRO A 152 -9.83 16.91 2.88
N ALA A 153 -9.33 16.07 3.78
CA ALA A 153 -8.89 14.71 3.41
C ALA A 153 -10.07 13.87 2.92
N PRO A 154 -10.00 13.25 1.73
CA PRO A 154 -11.13 12.54 1.14
C PRO A 154 -11.29 11.10 1.65
N LYS A 155 -10.26 10.52 2.25
CA LYS A 155 -10.22 9.10 2.64
C LYS A 155 -9.58 8.89 3.99
N ASN A 156 -9.82 7.71 4.55
CA ASN A 156 -9.12 7.18 5.71
C ASN A 156 -7.62 7.04 5.43
N MET A 157 -6.78 7.06 6.47
CA MET A 157 -5.36 6.70 6.32
C MET A 157 -5.24 5.25 5.85
N GLU A 158 -4.30 5.00 4.95
CA GLU A 158 -4.13 3.71 4.29
C GLU A 158 -3.58 2.65 5.26
N ILE A 159 -4.12 1.43 5.19
CA ILE A 159 -3.56 0.27 5.87
C ILE A 159 -2.61 -0.43 4.89
N PRO A 160 -1.30 -0.51 5.18
CA PRO A 160 -0.36 -1.23 4.33
C PRO A 160 -0.60 -2.74 4.39
N LYS A 161 -0.05 -3.46 3.42
CA LYS A 161 0.06 -4.92 3.58
C LYS A 161 1.05 -5.20 4.69
N PHE A 162 0.63 -5.99 5.68
CA PHE A 162 1.51 -6.43 6.76
C PHE A 162 1.05 -7.77 7.32
N GLU A 163 1.95 -8.46 7.98
CA GLU A 163 1.69 -9.73 8.67
C GLU A 163 2.44 -9.78 10.00
N PHE A 164 1.95 -10.56 10.94
CA PHE A 164 2.66 -10.89 12.16
C PHE A 164 3.54 -12.11 11.88
N VAL A 165 4.85 -11.95 11.98
CA VAL A 165 5.82 -13.05 11.85
C VAL A 165 5.75 -13.91 13.11
N ASP A 166 5.64 -13.25 14.25
CA ASP A 166 5.42 -13.83 15.56
C ASP A 166 4.63 -12.85 16.47
N ASN A 167 4.61 -13.08 17.80
CA ASN A 167 3.88 -12.21 18.73
C ASN A 167 4.51 -10.82 18.91
N ASN A 168 5.78 -10.67 18.55
CA ASN A 168 6.57 -9.47 18.81
C ASN A 168 7.11 -8.80 17.55
N THR A 169 6.88 -9.41 16.36
CA THR A 169 7.44 -8.92 15.10
C THR A 169 6.37 -8.77 14.04
N ILE A 170 6.30 -7.56 13.48
CA ILE A 170 5.45 -7.23 12.32
C ILE A 170 6.35 -7.06 11.10
N LYS A 171 5.98 -7.70 10.00
CA LYS A 171 6.57 -7.49 8.68
C LYS A 171 5.61 -6.68 7.82
N ILE A 172 6.09 -5.57 7.27
CA ILE A 172 5.35 -4.64 6.42
C ILE A 172 5.88 -4.75 4.98
N GLY A 173 4.97 -5.02 4.03
CA GLY A 173 5.29 -5.13 2.60
C GLY A 173 5.04 -6.46 1.95
#